data_4f003f2232edf0e441a8a15799f70255
#
_entry.id   4f003f2232edf0e441a8a15799f70255
#
_cell.length_a   1.000
_cell.length_b   1.000
_cell.length_c   1.000
_cell.angle_alpha   90.00
_cell.angle_beta   90.00
_cell.angle_gamma   90.00
#
_symmetry.space_group_name_H-M   'P 1'
#
loop_
_entity.id
_entity.type
_entity.pdbx_description
1 polymer ?
#
loop_
_entity_poly.entity_id
_entity_poly.type
_entity_poly.pdbx_seq_one_letter_code
_entity_poly.pdbx_strand_id
1 'polypeptide(L)'
;MLDYLMRKILVTSALPYANGSIHLGHLVEYIQTDIWVRFQKMQGNLTYYICADDTHGTPIMLMAEQENITPEKLVENIHKEHLKDFQDFHVNFDNFYSTNSLENKELSENIYKALVKNNKIFEKEIEQFYDPDKKMFLPDRFIKGECPKCKTKDQYGDSCESCGSTYNPTDLINPYSVLTGSSPVKKKTKHYFFKLSECSDFLSNWTKSGTLQKEARNKLEEWFKAGLSDWDISRDAPYFGFEIPDAPGKFFYVWLDAPIGYMASFKNFANNNKLSFDDFWKNNSNAELVHFIGKDILYFHALFWPATLEYSGYRKPTKIYAHGFLTVNGEKMSKSRGTFITARSYLDNIKNPNFLRYYYASKLNDSMEDLDLNLEDFSVKVNSDLVGKFINIPSRTSGFISKYFENKLVPIKNIEDKKARELILRITEMKDLVLEHYELRLFSKLTKLIMSQVEALNEFVSTKEPWILAKNKSEHKTNSDLHQTCSTCLHAFRLLSIYLTPIIPELSSKISLLFKENPYDSFSNIEIEAVEINKYEHLIHRLDLKNVESMVDSDNK
;
A
#
# COMPACT_ATOMS: atom_id res chain seq x y z
N MET A 1 33.51 -10.50 -0.79
CA MET A 1 32.32 -10.34 0.05
C MET A 1 32.25 -8.84 0.34
N LEU A 2 31.47 -8.08 -0.43
CA LEU A 2 31.18 -6.68 -0.09
C LEU A 2 30.34 -6.76 1.19
N ASP A 3 30.85 -6.23 2.30
CA ASP A 3 30.05 -5.94 3.50
C ASP A 3 28.90 -5.03 3.08
N TYR A 4 27.77 -5.58 2.74
CA TYR A 4 26.53 -4.81 2.60
C TYR A 4 26.20 -4.28 3.99
N LEU A 5 26.56 -3.03 4.25
CA LEU A 5 26.11 -2.31 5.42
C LEU A 5 24.59 -2.44 5.49
N MET A 6 24.09 -3.06 6.55
CA MET A 6 22.67 -3.24 6.82
C MET A 6 21.98 -1.87 6.75
N ARG A 7 21.05 -1.71 5.80
CA ARG A 7 20.28 -0.46 5.65
C ARG A 7 19.31 -0.32 6.81
N LYS A 8 19.10 0.91 7.26
CA LYS A 8 18.03 1.27 8.21
C LYS A 8 16.93 1.96 7.41
N ILE A 9 15.74 1.40 7.38
CA ILE A 9 14.66 1.86 6.50
C ILE A 9 13.38 2.06 7.32
N LEU A 10 12.82 3.26 7.26
CA LEU A 10 11.47 3.55 7.74
C LEU A 10 10.56 3.70 6.54
N VAL A 11 9.55 2.85 6.47
CA VAL A 11 8.58 2.79 5.36
C VAL A 11 7.21 3.22 5.86
N THR A 12 6.52 4.02 5.07
CA THR A 12 5.13 4.40 5.35
C THR A 12 4.26 4.23 4.11
N SER A 13 2.98 3.94 4.33
CA SER A 13 1.91 4.14 3.35
C SER A 13 1.11 5.38 3.71
N ALA A 14 0.44 6.01 2.75
CA ALA A 14 -0.50 7.08 3.03
C ALA A 14 -1.53 6.64 4.08
N LEU A 15 -1.91 7.57 4.95
CA LEU A 15 -2.87 7.28 6.00
C LEU A 15 -4.28 7.15 5.40
N PRO A 16 -5.00 6.05 5.66
CA PRO A 16 -6.40 5.96 5.26
C PRO A 16 -7.23 6.93 6.08
N TYR A 17 -8.13 7.65 5.42
CA TYR A 17 -9.03 8.56 6.11
C TYR A 17 -10.13 7.79 6.82
N ALA A 18 -10.33 8.06 8.12
CA ALA A 18 -11.21 7.30 9.00
C ALA A 18 -12.71 7.66 8.80
N ASN A 19 -13.17 7.74 7.55
CA ASN A 19 -14.54 8.05 7.18
C ASN A 19 -15.25 6.91 6.41
N GLY A 20 -14.68 5.72 6.38
CA GLY A 20 -15.26 4.56 5.72
C GLY A 20 -14.34 3.36 5.68
N SER A 21 -14.87 2.23 5.24
CA SER A 21 -14.17 0.95 5.18
C SER A 21 -13.02 0.95 4.16
N ILE A 22 -12.03 0.12 4.40
CA ILE A 22 -10.98 -0.16 3.42
C ILE A 22 -11.60 -0.81 2.18
N HIS A 23 -11.20 -0.35 1.00
CA HIS A 23 -11.63 -0.89 -0.29
C HIS A 23 -10.44 -1.35 -1.14
N LEU A 24 -10.71 -2.07 -2.21
CA LEU A 24 -9.65 -2.67 -3.05
C LEU A 24 -8.68 -1.63 -3.64
N GLY A 25 -9.13 -0.39 -3.87
CA GLY A 25 -8.26 0.72 -4.29
C GLY A 25 -7.21 1.08 -3.25
N HIS A 26 -7.57 1.14 -1.96
CA HIS A 26 -6.61 1.33 -0.88
C HIS A 26 -5.58 0.18 -0.85
N LEU A 27 -6.04 -1.05 -1.03
CA LEU A 27 -5.17 -2.23 -0.97
C LEU A 27 -4.09 -2.27 -2.05
N VAL A 28 -4.21 -1.52 -3.16
CA VAL A 28 -3.13 -1.37 -4.13
C VAL A 28 -1.87 -0.82 -3.46
N GLU A 29 -2.03 0.23 -2.65
CA GLU A 29 -0.91 0.85 -1.93
C GLU A 29 -0.34 -0.07 -0.86
N TYR A 30 -1.21 -0.58 0.02
CA TYR A 30 -0.76 -1.34 1.19
C TYR A 30 -0.14 -2.68 0.82
N ILE A 31 -0.66 -3.37 -0.19
CA ILE A 31 -0.11 -4.63 -0.68
C ILE A 31 1.27 -4.42 -1.32
N GLN A 32 1.43 -3.43 -2.22
CA GLN A 32 2.74 -3.18 -2.83
C GLN A 32 3.78 -2.74 -1.80
N THR A 33 3.39 -1.96 -0.81
CA THR A 33 4.27 -1.53 0.27
C THR A 33 4.70 -2.73 1.12
N ASP A 34 3.76 -3.58 1.55
CA ASP A 34 4.06 -4.78 2.32
C ASP A 34 4.95 -5.77 1.57
N ILE A 35 4.75 -5.94 0.25
CA ILE A 35 5.63 -6.74 -0.60
C ILE A 35 7.06 -6.20 -0.54
N TRP A 36 7.24 -4.89 -0.70
CA TRP A 36 8.56 -4.28 -0.67
C TRP A 36 9.21 -4.34 0.72
N VAL A 37 8.43 -4.13 1.78
CA VAL A 37 8.89 -4.25 3.17
C VAL A 37 9.34 -5.67 3.49
N ARG A 38 8.54 -6.68 3.12
CA ARG A 38 8.93 -8.10 3.30
C ARG A 38 10.22 -8.43 2.55
N PHE A 39 10.34 -7.94 1.32
CA PHE A 39 11.57 -8.07 0.55
C PHE A 39 12.76 -7.47 1.31
N GLN A 40 12.66 -6.24 1.83
CA GLN A 40 13.74 -5.60 2.57
C GLN A 40 14.11 -6.36 3.85
N LYS A 41 13.11 -6.84 4.60
CA LYS A 41 13.33 -7.67 5.79
C LYS A 41 14.01 -8.99 5.43
N MET A 42 13.60 -9.66 4.35
CA MET A 42 14.23 -10.90 3.86
C MET A 42 15.67 -10.70 3.32
N GLN A 43 16.02 -9.47 2.94
CA GLN A 43 17.40 -9.08 2.61
C GLN A 43 18.27 -8.85 3.86
N GLY A 44 17.70 -8.89 5.06
CA GLY A 44 18.39 -8.59 6.32
C GLY A 44 18.51 -7.10 6.64
N ASN A 45 17.78 -6.22 5.95
CA ASN A 45 17.75 -4.80 6.26
C ASN A 45 16.87 -4.53 7.49
N LEU A 46 17.32 -3.62 8.37
CA LEU A 46 16.53 -3.15 9.50
C LEU A 46 15.40 -2.26 8.97
N THR A 47 14.22 -2.83 8.83
CA THR A 47 13.09 -2.18 8.17
C THR A 47 11.88 -2.15 9.09
N TYR A 48 11.31 -0.96 9.26
CA TYR A 48 10.06 -0.75 10.00
C TYR A 48 8.98 -0.20 9.07
N TYR A 49 7.79 -0.78 9.13
CA TYR A 49 6.62 -0.37 8.37
C TYR A 49 5.59 0.27 9.29
N ILE A 50 5.40 1.58 9.14
CA ILE A 50 4.57 2.40 10.02
C ILE A 50 3.41 3.00 9.23
N CYS A 51 2.22 3.01 9.82
CA CYS A 51 1.07 3.71 9.30
C CYS A 51 0.16 4.20 10.45
N ALA A 52 -0.90 4.92 10.12
CA ALA A 52 -1.91 5.37 11.07
C ALA A 52 -3.22 5.65 10.32
N ASP A 53 -4.34 5.76 11.05
CA ASP A 53 -5.54 6.37 10.50
C ASP A 53 -5.43 7.89 10.53
N ASP A 54 -5.84 8.54 9.44
CA ASP A 54 -6.13 9.98 9.40
C ASP A 54 -7.55 10.21 9.94
N THR A 55 -7.64 10.84 11.12
CA THR A 55 -8.87 10.82 11.93
C THR A 55 -9.52 12.18 12.13
N HIS A 56 -8.90 13.26 11.68
CA HIS A 56 -9.40 14.62 11.94
C HIS A 56 -10.23 15.18 10.79
N GLY A 57 -11.01 16.20 11.09
CA GLY A 57 -11.76 16.96 10.11
C GLY A 57 -13.25 17.01 10.32
N THR A 58 -13.88 17.95 9.62
CA THR A 58 -15.34 18.15 9.62
C THR A 58 -16.13 16.90 9.20
N PRO A 59 -15.71 16.10 8.19
CA PRO A 59 -16.43 14.88 7.81
C PRO A 59 -16.57 13.87 8.94
N ILE A 60 -15.51 13.67 9.74
CA ILE A 60 -15.52 12.78 10.91
C ILE A 60 -16.51 13.28 11.97
N MET A 61 -16.46 14.58 12.27
CA MET A 61 -17.37 15.21 13.23
C MET A 61 -18.84 15.03 12.82
N LEU A 62 -19.17 15.28 11.55
CA LEU A 62 -20.53 15.17 11.05
C LEU A 62 -21.01 13.72 10.97
N MET A 63 -20.15 12.78 10.61
CA MET A 63 -20.47 11.35 10.61
C MET A 63 -20.77 10.85 12.03
N ALA A 64 -19.96 11.24 13.01
CA ALA A 64 -20.17 10.89 14.41
C ALA A 64 -21.52 11.47 14.93
N GLU A 65 -21.87 12.70 14.54
CA GLU A 65 -23.16 13.30 14.86
C GLU A 65 -24.32 12.51 14.26
N GLN A 66 -24.22 12.07 13.00
CA GLN A 66 -25.24 11.24 12.34
C GLN A 66 -25.43 9.89 13.04
N GLU A 67 -24.35 9.30 13.52
CA GLU A 67 -24.39 8.04 14.27
C GLU A 67 -24.74 8.19 15.77
N ASN A 68 -24.91 9.44 16.25
CA ASN A 68 -25.15 9.76 17.66
C ASN A 68 -24.07 9.22 18.61
N ILE A 69 -22.82 9.29 18.21
CA ILE A 69 -21.62 8.93 19.00
C ILE A 69 -20.62 10.08 18.99
N THR A 70 -19.58 9.99 19.84
CA THR A 70 -18.50 10.99 19.80
C THR A 70 -17.54 10.71 18.63
N PRO A 71 -16.86 11.73 18.08
CA PRO A 71 -15.83 11.54 17.04
C PRO A 71 -14.73 10.53 17.45
N GLU A 72 -14.30 10.59 18.73
CA GLU A 72 -13.30 9.66 19.26
C GLU A 72 -13.79 8.20 19.21
N LYS A 73 -15.09 7.98 19.52
CA LYS A 73 -15.68 6.63 19.46
C LYS A 73 -15.82 6.14 18.02
N LEU A 74 -16.17 7.02 17.10
CA LEU A 74 -16.23 6.71 15.67
C LEU A 74 -14.87 6.24 15.17
N VAL A 75 -13.82 7.05 15.37
CA VAL A 75 -12.47 6.72 14.88
C VAL A 75 -11.88 5.49 15.54
N GLU A 76 -12.21 5.24 16.83
CA GLU A 76 -11.82 3.98 17.51
C GLU A 76 -12.44 2.75 16.83
N ASN A 77 -13.72 2.83 16.45
CA ASN A 77 -14.41 1.73 15.77
C ASN A 77 -13.81 1.48 14.39
N ILE A 78 -13.61 2.52 13.61
CA ILE A 78 -13.03 2.45 12.25
C ILE A 78 -11.58 1.93 12.31
N HIS A 79 -10.79 2.38 13.29
CA HIS A 79 -9.43 1.89 13.51
C HIS A 79 -9.38 0.35 13.66
N LYS A 80 -10.30 -0.21 14.45
CA LYS A 80 -10.40 -1.68 14.65
C LYS A 80 -10.76 -2.41 13.36
N GLU A 81 -11.65 -1.83 12.55
CA GLU A 81 -12.04 -2.37 11.26
C GLU A 81 -10.87 -2.35 10.28
N HIS A 82 -10.22 -1.19 10.11
CA HIS A 82 -9.08 -1.03 9.23
C HIS A 82 -7.94 -1.99 9.59
N LEU A 83 -7.57 -2.05 10.87
CA LEU A 83 -6.51 -2.94 11.33
C LEU A 83 -6.83 -4.41 11.03
N LYS A 84 -8.09 -4.83 11.26
CA LYS A 84 -8.54 -6.18 10.94
C LYS A 84 -8.46 -6.46 9.44
N ASP A 85 -8.89 -5.52 8.60
CA ASP A 85 -8.86 -5.67 7.15
C ASP A 85 -7.41 -5.82 6.65
N PHE A 86 -6.49 -4.99 7.12
CA PHE A 86 -5.09 -5.11 6.77
C PHE A 86 -4.48 -6.44 7.20
N GLN A 87 -4.75 -6.89 8.43
CA GLN A 87 -4.26 -8.18 8.93
C GLN A 87 -4.78 -9.35 8.09
N ASP A 88 -6.06 -9.33 7.74
CA ASP A 88 -6.70 -10.38 6.94
C ASP A 88 -6.15 -10.40 5.48
N PHE A 89 -5.60 -9.29 4.97
CA PHE A 89 -4.86 -9.22 3.71
C PHE A 89 -3.35 -9.46 3.86
N HIS A 90 -2.89 -9.85 5.05
CA HIS A 90 -1.47 -10.07 5.38
C HIS A 90 -0.59 -8.84 5.20
N VAL A 91 -1.15 -7.64 5.35
CA VAL A 91 -0.40 -6.40 5.45
C VAL A 91 0.05 -6.24 6.89
N ASN A 92 1.36 -6.32 7.13
CA ASN A 92 1.92 -6.36 8.47
C ASN A 92 2.67 -5.08 8.78
N PHE A 93 2.01 -4.16 9.48
CA PHE A 93 2.66 -2.98 10.07
C PHE A 93 3.44 -3.36 11.33
N ASP A 94 4.57 -2.72 11.55
CA ASP A 94 5.26 -2.74 12.84
C ASP A 94 4.51 -1.84 13.84
N ASN A 95 3.84 -0.78 13.37
CA ASN A 95 2.83 -0.02 14.11
C ASN A 95 1.76 0.57 13.18
N PHE A 96 0.50 0.38 13.54
CA PHE A 96 -0.65 1.05 12.93
C PHE A 96 -1.36 1.86 14.02
N TYR A 97 -1.36 3.18 13.89
CA TYR A 97 -1.71 4.10 14.97
C TYR A 97 -2.87 5.05 14.58
N SER A 98 -2.94 6.23 15.17
CA SER A 98 -3.98 7.23 14.91
C SER A 98 -3.39 8.64 14.95
N THR A 99 -3.85 9.52 14.07
CA THR A 99 -3.51 10.95 14.17
C THR A 99 -4.16 11.61 15.40
N ASN A 100 -5.26 11.09 15.92
CA ASN A 100 -5.83 11.53 17.19
C ASN A 100 -5.08 10.92 18.38
N SER A 101 -3.83 11.36 18.58
CA SER A 101 -2.93 10.85 19.63
C SER A 101 -2.14 11.98 20.30
N LEU A 102 -1.64 11.72 21.51
CA LEU A 102 -0.83 12.69 22.24
C LEU A 102 0.48 12.98 21.51
N GLU A 103 1.13 11.96 20.94
CA GLU A 103 2.36 12.10 20.17
C GLU A 103 2.14 13.00 18.94
N ASN A 104 1.01 12.83 18.24
CA ASN A 104 0.70 13.65 17.07
C ASN A 104 0.42 15.11 17.45
N LYS A 105 -0.34 15.32 18.54
CA LYS A 105 -0.58 16.66 19.07
C LYS A 105 0.73 17.38 19.41
N GLU A 106 1.58 16.74 20.22
CA GLU A 106 2.87 17.31 20.63
C GLU A 106 3.76 17.64 19.42
N LEU A 107 3.86 16.73 18.44
CA LEU A 107 4.65 16.94 17.25
C LEU A 107 4.08 18.06 16.37
N SER A 108 2.75 18.13 16.20
CA SER A 108 2.07 19.18 15.41
C SER A 108 2.30 20.56 16.02
N GLU A 109 2.15 20.69 17.34
CA GLU A 109 2.43 21.95 18.05
C GLU A 109 3.90 22.36 17.94
N ASN A 110 4.84 21.42 18.08
CA ASN A 110 6.28 21.70 18.00
C ASN A 110 6.70 22.10 16.57
N ILE A 111 6.18 21.40 15.55
CA ILE A 111 6.40 21.72 14.14
C ILE A 111 5.83 23.11 13.84
N TYR A 112 4.59 23.41 14.25
CA TYR A 112 3.98 24.71 14.06
C TYR A 112 4.83 25.85 14.69
N LYS A 113 5.23 25.68 15.95
CA LYS A 113 6.11 26.65 16.64
C LYS A 113 7.43 26.87 15.91
N ALA A 114 8.03 25.81 15.36
CA ALA A 114 9.25 25.91 14.56
C ALA A 114 9.01 26.66 13.24
N LEU A 115 7.90 26.40 12.56
CA LEU A 115 7.52 27.12 11.33
C LEU A 115 7.26 28.61 11.58
N VAL A 116 6.61 28.96 12.69
CA VAL A 116 6.43 30.36 13.13
C VAL A 116 7.76 31.03 13.39
N LYS A 117 8.66 30.37 14.16
CA LYS A 117 9.99 30.87 14.47
C LYS A 117 10.83 31.12 13.20
N ASN A 118 10.67 30.28 12.18
CA ASN A 118 11.35 30.40 10.89
C ASN A 118 10.61 31.31 9.89
N ASN A 119 9.63 32.10 10.36
CA ASN A 119 8.85 33.04 9.55
C ASN A 119 8.15 32.38 8.33
N LYS A 120 7.71 31.11 8.48
CA LYS A 120 7.00 30.37 7.44
C LYS A 120 5.49 30.35 7.61
N ILE A 121 4.98 30.95 8.67
CA ILE A 121 3.54 31.13 8.92
C ILE A 121 3.18 32.61 8.91
N PHE A 122 2.04 32.94 8.33
CA PHE A 122 1.44 34.28 8.40
C PHE A 122 -0.07 34.21 8.54
N GLU A 123 -0.65 35.28 9.05
CA GLU A 123 -2.11 35.45 9.18
C GLU A 123 -2.67 36.18 7.97
N LYS A 124 -3.87 35.77 7.52
CA LYS A 124 -4.61 36.44 6.47
C LYS A 124 -6.11 36.41 6.77
N GLU A 125 -6.79 37.53 6.59
CA GLU A 125 -8.24 37.57 6.62
C GLU A 125 -8.80 37.02 5.31
N ILE A 126 -9.70 36.03 5.38
CA ILE A 126 -10.40 35.46 4.24
C ILE A 126 -11.90 35.54 4.42
N GLU A 127 -12.64 35.49 3.32
CA GLU A 127 -14.10 35.45 3.34
C GLU A 127 -14.54 34.02 2.99
N GLN A 128 -15.38 33.43 3.85
CA GLN A 128 -15.95 32.12 3.67
C GLN A 128 -17.46 32.10 3.89
N PHE A 129 -18.14 31.09 3.35
CA PHE A 129 -19.54 30.86 3.66
C PHE A 129 -19.74 30.27 5.05
N TYR A 130 -20.68 30.82 5.77
CA TYR A 130 -21.09 30.43 7.11
C TYR A 130 -22.55 30.00 7.10
N ASP A 131 -22.85 28.83 7.62
CA ASP A 131 -24.21 28.34 7.84
C ASP A 131 -24.74 28.91 9.16
N PRO A 132 -25.77 29.76 9.13
CA PRO A 132 -26.29 30.36 10.34
C PRO A 132 -27.06 29.38 11.23
N ASP A 133 -27.67 28.35 10.64
CA ASP A 133 -28.45 27.35 11.37
C ASP A 133 -27.55 26.33 12.07
N LYS A 134 -26.50 25.83 11.38
CA LYS A 134 -25.50 24.95 11.93
C LYS A 134 -24.42 25.68 12.74
N LYS A 135 -24.36 27.03 12.61
CA LYS A 135 -23.37 27.90 13.28
C LYS A 135 -21.92 27.54 13.00
N MET A 136 -21.61 27.21 11.74
CA MET A 136 -20.25 26.81 11.33
C MET A 136 -19.88 27.35 9.95
N PHE A 137 -18.59 27.54 9.71
CA PHE A 137 -18.07 27.77 8.37
C PHE A 137 -18.18 26.49 7.53
N LEU A 138 -18.59 26.63 6.27
CA LEU A 138 -18.81 25.50 5.38
C LEU A 138 -17.54 25.17 4.59
N PRO A 139 -16.98 23.95 4.74
CA PRO A 139 -16.00 23.43 3.81
C PRO A 139 -16.59 23.27 2.39
N ASP A 140 -15.72 23.28 1.39
CA ASP A 140 -16.10 23.31 -0.04
C ASP A 140 -17.08 22.21 -0.45
N ARG A 141 -16.99 21.03 0.17
CA ARG A 141 -17.89 19.88 -0.08
C ARG A 141 -19.22 19.94 0.66
N PHE A 142 -19.39 20.90 1.56
CA PHE A 142 -20.65 21.11 2.30
C PHE A 142 -21.44 22.33 1.80
N ILE A 143 -21.01 22.90 0.67
CA ILE A 143 -21.73 23.96 -0.03
C ILE A 143 -21.95 23.55 -1.48
N LYS A 144 -23.13 23.81 -1.98
CA LYS A 144 -23.52 23.68 -3.39
C LYS A 144 -24.17 24.93 -3.90
N GLY A 145 -24.14 25.08 -5.23
CA GLY A 145 -24.77 26.22 -5.92
C GLY A 145 -24.69 26.05 -7.43
N GLU A 146 -24.95 27.12 -8.15
CA GLU A 146 -24.79 27.14 -9.61
C GLU A 146 -23.35 27.51 -9.98
N CYS A 147 -22.77 26.81 -10.93
CA CYS A 147 -21.43 27.10 -11.45
C CYS A 147 -21.35 28.54 -11.98
N PRO A 148 -20.36 29.35 -11.57
CA PRO A 148 -20.22 30.71 -12.06
C PRO A 148 -19.96 30.80 -13.57
N LYS A 149 -19.39 29.76 -14.18
CA LYS A 149 -19.07 29.73 -15.62
C LYS A 149 -20.19 29.16 -16.48
N CYS A 150 -20.62 27.92 -16.24
CA CYS A 150 -21.60 27.24 -17.11
C CYS A 150 -23.04 27.26 -16.58
N LYS A 151 -23.28 27.77 -15.38
CA LYS A 151 -24.61 27.87 -14.74
C LYS A 151 -25.26 26.52 -14.39
N THR A 152 -24.53 25.43 -14.49
CA THR A 152 -25.05 24.14 -14.04
C THR A 152 -25.32 24.19 -12.55
N LYS A 153 -26.49 23.72 -12.13
CA LYS A 153 -26.92 23.67 -10.72
C LYS A 153 -26.23 22.57 -9.93
N ASP A 154 -26.33 22.64 -8.61
CA ASP A 154 -25.90 21.60 -7.67
C ASP A 154 -24.40 21.26 -7.72
N GLN A 155 -23.57 22.24 -8.11
CA GLN A 155 -22.12 22.10 -8.14
C GLN A 155 -21.50 22.41 -6.78
N TYR A 156 -20.45 21.65 -6.42
CA TYR A 156 -19.71 21.85 -5.17
C TYR A 156 -18.88 23.15 -5.18
N GLY A 157 -18.41 23.56 -3.99
CA GLY A 157 -17.70 24.83 -3.80
C GLY A 157 -16.31 24.93 -4.42
N ASP A 158 -15.70 23.82 -4.83
CA ASP A 158 -14.34 23.76 -5.35
C ASP A 158 -14.26 23.64 -6.88
N SER A 159 -15.24 22.96 -7.50
CA SER A 159 -15.18 22.65 -8.94
C SER A 159 -16.55 22.29 -9.51
N CYS A 160 -16.69 22.50 -10.82
CA CYS A 160 -17.87 22.11 -11.57
C CYS A 160 -17.69 20.73 -12.20
N GLU A 161 -18.53 19.78 -11.85
CA GLU A 161 -18.52 18.43 -12.43
C GLU A 161 -18.93 18.40 -13.92
N SER A 162 -19.70 19.41 -14.35
CA SER A 162 -20.17 19.51 -15.74
C SER A 162 -19.14 20.09 -16.70
N CYS A 163 -18.48 21.20 -16.34
CA CYS A 163 -17.54 21.89 -17.23
C CYS A 163 -16.07 21.83 -16.79
N GLY A 164 -15.77 21.16 -15.66
CA GLY A 164 -14.42 20.98 -15.14
C GLY A 164 -13.73 22.26 -14.62
N SER A 165 -14.43 23.39 -14.54
CA SER A 165 -13.83 24.62 -14.06
C SER A 165 -13.72 24.66 -12.54
N THR A 166 -12.58 25.16 -12.05
CA THR A 166 -12.36 25.49 -10.63
C THR A 166 -12.72 26.94 -10.34
N TYR A 167 -13.15 27.22 -9.13
CA TYR A 167 -13.54 28.55 -8.65
C TYR A 167 -13.46 28.62 -7.11
N ASN A 168 -13.53 29.81 -6.52
CA ASN A 168 -13.67 29.91 -5.08
C ASN A 168 -15.10 29.57 -4.66
N PRO A 169 -15.33 28.96 -3.49
CA PRO A 169 -16.68 28.66 -3.00
C PRO A 169 -17.58 29.88 -2.98
N THR A 170 -17.04 31.05 -2.66
CA THR A 170 -17.75 32.33 -2.59
C THR A 170 -18.21 32.89 -3.95
N ASP A 171 -17.77 32.26 -5.07
CA ASP A 171 -18.19 32.63 -6.43
C ASP A 171 -19.43 31.85 -6.90
N LEU A 172 -19.88 30.83 -6.15
CA LEU A 172 -21.10 30.09 -6.46
C LEU A 172 -22.33 31.01 -6.50
N ILE A 173 -23.20 30.75 -7.47
CA ILE A 173 -24.46 31.47 -7.62
C ILE A 173 -25.55 30.68 -6.87
N ASN A 174 -26.43 31.42 -6.15
CA ASN A 174 -27.49 30.81 -5.33
C ASN A 174 -26.96 29.67 -4.42
N PRO A 175 -25.92 29.93 -3.60
CA PRO A 175 -25.34 28.88 -2.76
C PRO A 175 -26.30 28.42 -1.66
N TYR A 176 -26.23 27.14 -1.32
CA TYR A 176 -26.94 26.56 -0.18
C TYR A 176 -26.05 25.57 0.58
N SER A 177 -26.31 25.47 1.88
CA SER A 177 -25.64 24.47 2.75
C SER A 177 -26.19 23.09 2.44
N VAL A 178 -25.28 22.11 2.20
CA VAL A 178 -25.66 20.69 2.05
C VAL A 178 -26.19 20.11 3.36
N LEU A 179 -25.82 20.73 4.51
CA LEU A 179 -26.18 20.22 5.84
C LEU A 179 -27.60 20.61 6.26
N THR A 180 -28.01 21.83 5.94
CA THR A 180 -29.29 22.42 6.42
C THR A 180 -30.24 22.83 5.30
N GLY A 181 -29.73 22.93 4.06
CA GLY A 181 -30.47 23.51 2.94
C GLY A 181 -30.61 25.04 3.00
N SER A 182 -30.10 25.68 4.07
CA SER A 182 -30.21 27.15 4.24
C SER A 182 -29.26 27.91 3.31
N SER A 183 -29.60 29.18 3.02
CA SER A 183 -28.70 30.08 2.30
C SER A 183 -27.58 30.55 3.24
N PRO A 184 -26.30 30.22 2.96
CA PRO A 184 -25.22 30.63 3.81
C PRO A 184 -24.91 32.12 3.66
N VAL A 185 -24.32 32.71 4.70
CA VAL A 185 -23.87 34.09 4.69
C VAL A 185 -22.36 34.18 4.56
N LYS A 186 -21.86 35.21 3.87
CA LYS A 186 -20.39 35.43 3.82
C LYS A 186 -19.93 36.06 5.13
N LYS A 187 -18.90 35.47 5.73
CA LYS A 187 -18.25 36.01 6.94
C LYS A 187 -16.74 36.03 6.75
N LYS A 188 -16.13 37.07 7.31
CA LYS A 188 -14.67 37.17 7.37
C LYS A 188 -14.15 36.45 8.59
N THR A 189 -13.02 35.76 8.40
CA THR A 189 -12.31 35.07 9.46
C THR A 189 -10.80 35.14 9.21
N LYS A 190 -10.01 35.15 10.27
CA LYS A 190 -8.56 35.04 10.18
C LYS A 190 -8.13 33.59 10.01
N HIS A 191 -7.26 33.32 9.05
CA HIS A 191 -6.63 32.00 8.85
C HIS A 191 -5.11 32.12 8.87
N TYR A 192 -4.48 31.00 9.16
CA TYR A 192 -3.03 30.84 9.20
C TYR A 192 -2.57 30.12 7.94
N PHE A 193 -1.57 30.69 7.27
CA PHE A 193 -1.05 30.18 6.00
C PHE A 193 0.40 29.80 6.13
N PHE A 194 0.78 28.67 5.54
CA PHE A 194 2.17 28.29 5.34
C PHE A 194 2.65 28.90 4.01
N LYS A 195 3.80 29.61 4.06
CA LYS A 195 4.41 30.27 2.91
C LYS A 195 5.11 29.28 1.96
N LEU A 196 4.32 28.43 1.32
CA LEU A 196 4.85 27.41 0.40
C LEU A 196 5.49 28.05 -0.83
N SER A 197 4.98 29.20 -1.30
CA SER A 197 5.53 29.96 -2.43
C SER A 197 7.00 30.33 -2.22
N GLU A 198 7.42 30.66 -0.99
CA GLU A 198 8.81 30.97 -0.64
C GLU A 198 9.73 29.73 -0.60
N CYS A 199 9.19 28.52 -0.73
CA CYS A 199 9.93 27.25 -0.68
C CYS A 199 10.29 26.72 -2.06
N SER A 200 9.89 27.39 -3.14
CA SER A 200 9.97 26.93 -4.52
C SER A 200 11.38 26.47 -4.94
N ASP A 201 12.41 27.28 -4.67
CA ASP A 201 13.79 26.97 -5.06
C ASP A 201 14.33 25.74 -4.33
N PHE A 202 14.10 25.66 -3.03
CA PHE A 202 14.45 24.50 -2.23
C PHE A 202 13.78 23.24 -2.76
N LEU A 203 12.46 23.27 -2.94
CA LEU A 203 11.65 22.13 -3.41
C LEU A 203 12.04 21.70 -4.83
N SER A 204 12.29 22.66 -5.74
CA SER A 204 12.75 22.36 -7.10
C SER A 204 14.09 21.62 -7.10
N ASN A 205 15.01 21.99 -6.22
CA ASN A 205 16.30 21.30 -6.10
C ASN A 205 16.14 19.91 -5.46
N TRP A 206 15.35 19.81 -4.39
CA TRP A 206 15.12 18.55 -3.69
C TRP A 206 14.41 17.52 -4.57
N THR A 207 13.38 17.91 -5.34
CA THR A 207 12.64 17.00 -6.24
C THR A 207 13.51 16.43 -7.38
N LYS A 208 14.65 17.07 -7.70
CA LYS A 208 15.63 16.62 -8.71
C LYS A 208 16.70 15.69 -8.15
N SER A 209 16.75 15.49 -6.84
CA SER A 209 17.81 14.69 -6.16
C SER A 209 17.67 13.16 -6.31
N GLY A 210 16.74 12.68 -7.14
CA GLY A 210 16.45 11.24 -7.31
C GLY A 210 15.46 10.69 -6.29
N THR A 211 14.79 11.53 -5.51
CA THR A 211 13.78 11.15 -4.52
C THR A 211 12.49 10.64 -5.17
N LEU A 212 12.17 11.12 -6.36
CA LEU A 212 10.91 10.86 -7.06
C LEU A 212 11.11 10.07 -8.35
N GLN A 213 10.08 9.31 -8.74
CA GLN A 213 9.95 8.73 -10.07
C GLN A 213 9.93 9.83 -11.14
N LYS A 214 10.36 9.49 -12.37
CA LYS A 214 10.43 10.45 -13.49
C LYS A 214 9.09 11.13 -13.78
N GLU A 215 8.00 10.36 -13.79
CA GLU A 215 6.65 10.87 -14.08
C GLU A 215 6.18 11.85 -13.00
N ALA A 216 6.37 11.51 -11.72
CA ALA A 216 6.07 12.39 -10.60
C ALA A 216 6.85 13.70 -10.69
N ARG A 217 8.15 13.64 -10.99
CA ARG A 217 8.98 14.83 -11.18
C ARG A 217 8.48 15.71 -12.33
N ASN A 218 8.13 15.11 -13.47
CA ASN A 218 7.59 15.87 -14.61
C ASN A 218 6.30 16.60 -14.22
N LYS A 219 5.42 15.96 -13.44
CA LYS A 219 4.19 16.59 -12.95
C LYS A 219 4.48 17.78 -12.02
N LEU A 220 5.46 17.66 -11.16
CA LEU A 220 5.88 18.76 -10.27
C LEU A 220 6.44 19.96 -11.04
N GLU A 221 7.15 19.75 -12.16
CA GLU A 221 7.64 20.84 -12.99
C GLU A 221 6.51 21.72 -13.56
N GLU A 222 5.32 21.15 -13.82
CA GLU A 222 4.14 21.92 -14.21
C GLU A 222 3.71 22.88 -13.10
N TRP A 223 3.67 22.38 -11.84
CA TRP A 223 3.28 23.20 -10.69
C TRP A 223 4.32 24.28 -10.36
N PHE A 224 5.61 23.99 -10.46
CA PHE A 224 6.64 25.02 -10.31
C PHE A 224 6.52 26.13 -11.37
N LYS A 225 6.20 25.77 -12.63
CA LYS A 225 5.98 26.76 -13.71
C LYS A 225 4.74 27.62 -13.49
N ALA A 226 3.69 27.04 -12.92
CA ALA A 226 2.46 27.75 -12.58
C ALA A 226 2.63 28.67 -11.35
N GLY A 227 3.66 28.43 -10.53
CA GLY A 227 3.89 29.08 -9.25
C GLY A 227 3.17 28.36 -8.11
N LEU A 228 3.89 28.14 -7.00
CA LEU A 228 3.32 27.53 -5.81
C LEU A 228 2.47 28.56 -5.04
N SER A 229 1.30 28.12 -4.58
CA SER A 229 0.41 28.94 -3.73
C SER A 229 0.64 28.64 -2.26
N ASP A 230 0.51 29.66 -1.42
CA ASP A 230 0.56 29.50 0.03
C ASP A 230 -0.60 28.65 0.52
N TRP A 231 -0.36 27.87 1.57
CA TRP A 231 -1.27 26.84 2.03
C TRP A 231 -2.00 27.25 3.30
N ASP A 232 -3.34 27.21 3.29
CA ASP A 232 -4.17 27.44 4.48
C ASP A 232 -4.11 26.21 5.40
N ILE A 233 -3.51 26.40 6.57
CA ILE A 233 -3.27 25.34 7.58
C ILE A 233 -4.24 25.40 8.75
N SER A 234 -5.27 26.24 8.70
CA SER A 234 -6.21 26.44 9.81
C SER A 234 -7.66 26.18 9.43
N ARG A 235 -8.47 25.85 10.42
CA ARG A 235 -9.92 25.73 10.31
C ARG A 235 -10.59 26.36 11.53
N ASP A 236 -11.79 26.88 11.34
CA ASP A 236 -12.62 27.46 12.39
C ASP A 236 -13.40 26.39 13.16
N ALA A 237 -13.67 26.66 14.44
CA ALA A 237 -14.62 25.87 15.23
C ALA A 237 -16.05 25.93 14.64
N PRO A 238 -16.88 24.85 14.76
CA PRO A 238 -16.53 23.56 15.35
C PRO A 238 -15.71 22.68 14.39
N TYR A 239 -14.72 21.99 14.90
CA TYR A 239 -13.85 21.13 14.12
C TYR A 239 -13.28 20.02 15.01
N PHE A 240 -13.23 18.81 14.53
CA PHE A 240 -12.56 17.71 15.24
C PHE A 240 -11.09 17.66 14.82
N GLY A 241 -10.20 17.97 15.75
CA GLY A 241 -8.75 18.07 15.52
C GLY A 241 -8.05 18.81 16.67
N PHE A 242 -6.79 19.16 16.49
CA PHE A 242 -6.01 19.87 17.51
C PHE A 242 -6.12 21.39 17.32
N GLU A 243 -6.38 22.08 18.41
CA GLU A 243 -6.39 23.55 18.42
C GLU A 243 -4.97 24.10 18.21
N ILE A 244 -4.85 25.16 17.42
CA ILE A 244 -3.57 25.84 17.16
C ILE A 244 -3.13 26.57 18.43
N PRO A 245 -1.87 26.40 18.89
CA PRO A 245 -1.36 27.13 20.03
C PRO A 245 -1.53 28.65 19.89
N ASP A 246 -1.98 29.30 20.95
CA ASP A 246 -2.20 30.76 21.04
C ASP A 246 -3.26 31.32 20.06
N ALA A 247 -4.10 30.45 19.46
CA ALA A 247 -5.16 30.82 18.53
C ALA A 247 -6.50 30.18 18.90
N PRO A 248 -7.18 30.63 19.97
CA PRO A 248 -8.44 30.02 20.45
C PRO A 248 -9.50 29.93 19.36
N GLY A 249 -10.14 28.75 19.22
CA GLY A 249 -11.16 28.48 18.21
C GLY A 249 -10.60 28.22 16.80
N LYS A 250 -9.29 28.12 16.67
CA LYS A 250 -8.62 27.73 15.42
C LYS A 250 -7.95 26.36 15.56
N PHE A 251 -8.17 25.51 14.59
CA PHE A 251 -7.68 24.13 14.58
C PHE A 251 -6.74 23.92 13.41
N PHE A 252 -5.78 23.01 13.58
CA PHE A 252 -4.95 22.59 12.45
C PHE A 252 -5.81 21.92 11.37
N TYR A 253 -5.59 22.33 10.14
CA TYR A 253 -6.16 21.63 9.00
C TYR A 253 -5.55 20.23 8.89
N VAL A 254 -6.39 19.23 8.63
CA VAL A 254 -6.01 17.82 8.59
C VAL A 254 -4.76 17.52 7.74
N TRP A 255 -4.52 18.25 6.67
CA TRP A 255 -3.33 18.07 5.85
C TRP A 255 -2.03 18.63 6.46
N LEU A 256 -2.10 19.35 7.59
CA LEU A 256 -0.91 19.64 8.38
C LEU A 256 -0.59 18.47 9.31
N ASP A 257 -1.56 17.98 10.08
CA ASP A 257 -1.32 16.99 11.13
C ASP A 257 -1.36 15.54 10.62
N ALA A 258 -2.00 15.25 9.48
CA ALA A 258 -2.02 13.91 8.89
C ALA A 258 -0.60 13.39 8.56
N PRO A 259 0.24 14.07 7.78
CA PRO A 259 1.59 13.56 7.51
C PRO A 259 2.48 13.53 8.76
N ILE A 260 2.19 14.34 9.79
CA ILE A 260 2.85 14.24 11.10
C ILE A 260 2.48 12.91 11.79
N GLY A 261 1.34 12.32 11.45
CA GLY A 261 0.92 11.00 11.88
C GLY A 261 1.94 9.89 11.61
N TYR A 262 2.75 9.99 10.55
CA TYR A 262 3.88 9.09 10.31
C TYR A 262 4.92 9.17 11.44
N MET A 263 5.22 10.40 11.86
CA MET A 263 6.16 10.65 12.94
C MET A 263 5.58 10.18 14.28
N ALA A 264 4.30 10.46 14.53
CA ALA A 264 3.59 10.08 15.75
C ALA A 264 3.52 8.56 15.91
N SER A 265 3.17 7.83 14.84
CA SER A 265 3.15 6.37 14.85
C SER A 265 4.53 5.80 15.12
N PHE A 266 5.59 6.32 14.48
CA PHE A 266 6.94 5.88 14.78
C PHE A 266 7.39 6.26 16.19
N LYS A 267 7.02 7.44 16.71
CA LYS A 267 7.35 7.87 18.07
C LYS A 267 6.74 6.92 19.12
N ASN A 268 5.46 6.56 18.91
CA ASN A 268 4.78 5.57 19.74
C ASN A 268 5.47 4.20 19.68
N PHE A 269 5.77 3.72 18.46
CA PHE A 269 6.50 2.47 18.27
C PHE A 269 7.89 2.48 18.93
N ALA A 270 8.65 3.54 18.74
CA ALA A 270 9.99 3.68 19.30
C ALA A 270 9.99 3.67 20.83
N ASN A 271 9.04 4.37 21.45
CA ASN A 271 8.88 4.39 22.91
C ASN A 271 8.59 2.99 23.45
N ASN A 272 7.70 2.24 22.82
CA ASN A 272 7.31 0.90 23.22
C ASN A 272 8.43 -0.15 23.01
N ASN A 273 9.33 0.08 22.05
CA ASN A 273 10.40 -0.85 21.66
C ASN A 273 11.80 -0.38 22.08
N LYS A 274 11.90 0.69 22.88
CA LYS A 274 13.18 1.28 23.34
C LYS A 274 14.12 1.67 22.19
N LEU A 275 13.53 2.17 21.08
CA LEU A 275 14.26 2.71 19.95
C LEU A 275 14.39 4.22 20.06
N SER A 276 15.36 4.78 19.38
CA SER A 276 15.51 6.24 19.28
C SER A 276 14.69 6.79 18.11
N PHE A 277 13.72 7.66 18.40
CA PHE A 277 13.00 8.43 17.39
C PHE A 277 13.95 9.25 16.51
N ASP A 278 14.95 9.84 17.14
CA ASP A 278 15.94 10.70 16.49
C ASP A 278 16.79 9.96 15.45
N ASP A 279 17.06 8.68 15.65
CA ASP A 279 17.81 7.85 14.70
C ASP A 279 17.16 7.72 13.33
N PHE A 280 15.86 8.02 13.24
CA PHE A 280 15.11 7.97 12.00
C PHE A 280 14.63 9.34 11.52
N TRP A 281 14.31 10.28 12.42
CA TRP A 281 13.66 11.54 12.04
C TRP A 281 14.54 12.78 12.14
N LYS A 282 15.71 12.75 12.80
CA LYS A 282 16.64 13.88 12.79
C LYS A 282 17.22 14.12 11.40
N ASN A 283 17.53 15.38 11.10
CA ASN A 283 18.04 15.81 9.80
C ASN A 283 19.38 15.12 9.43
N ASN A 284 20.20 14.77 10.41
CA ASN A 284 21.49 14.08 10.22
C ASN A 284 21.40 12.54 10.32
N SER A 285 20.20 11.96 10.39
CA SER A 285 20.02 10.51 10.38
C SER A 285 20.49 9.90 9.05
N ASN A 286 21.11 8.73 9.10
CA ASN A 286 21.51 7.94 7.94
C ASN A 286 20.46 6.87 7.57
N ALA A 287 19.33 6.79 8.29
CA ALA A 287 18.23 5.91 7.92
C ALA A 287 17.57 6.38 6.62
N GLU A 288 16.96 5.51 5.88
CA GLU A 288 16.13 5.86 4.73
C GLU A 288 14.68 6.07 5.17
N LEU A 289 14.02 7.10 4.64
CA LEU A 289 12.60 7.34 4.83
C LEU A 289 11.90 7.20 3.48
N VAL A 290 11.04 6.19 3.37
CA VAL A 290 10.38 5.81 2.11
C VAL A 290 8.87 5.92 2.27
N HIS A 291 8.23 6.76 1.45
CA HIS A 291 6.78 6.91 1.40
C HIS A 291 6.21 6.21 0.16
N PHE A 292 5.17 5.39 0.35
CA PHE A 292 4.30 4.92 -0.72
C PHE A 292 3.00 5.71 -0.67
N ILE A 293 2.53 6.21 -1.81
CA ILE A 293 1.38 7.10 -1.89
C ILE A 293 0.58 6.91 -3.18
N GLY A 294 -0.71 7.23 -3.15
CA GLY A 294 -1.49 7.45 -4.37
C GLY A 294 -1.04 8.71 -5.12
N LYS A 295 -1.16 8.73 -6.44
CA LYS A 295 -0.79 9.90 -7.28
C LYS A 295 -1.59 11.16 -6.99
N ASP A 296 -2.77 11.04 -6.40
CA ASP A 296 -3.66 12.15 -6.03
C ASP A 296 -3.11 13.02 -4.89
N ILE A 297 -2.30 12.43 -4.00
CA ILE A 297 -1.69 13.14 -2.87
C ILE A 297 -0.22 13.48 -3.09
N LEU A 298 0.24 13.40 -4.34
CA LEU A 298 1.63 13.74 -4.71
C LEU A 298 1.97 15.19 -4.35
N TYR A 299 1.05 16.14 -4.55
CA TYR A 299 1.25 17.56 -4.21
C TYR A 299 1.63 17.73 -2.73
N PHE A 300 0.91 17.05 -1.84
CA PHE A 300 1.13 17.13 -0.39
C PHE A 300 2.48 16.54 0.02
N HIS A 301 2.80 15.33 -0.48
CA HIS A 301 3.98 14.59 -0.07
C HIS A 301 5.28 15.07 -0.73
N ALA A 302 5.19 15.69 -1.91
CA ALA A 302 6.36 16.14 -2.65
C ALA A 302 6.63 17.66 -2.55
N LEU A 303 5.68 18.45 -2.03
CA LEU A 303 5.86 19.90 -1.86
C LEU A 303 5.63 20.32 -0.40
N PHE A 304 4.40 20.17 0.11
CA PHE A 304 4.06 20.67 1.45
C PHE A 304 4.84 19.94 2.55
N TRP A 305 4.82 18.61 2.56
CA TRP A 305 5.47 17.79 3.58
C TRP A 305 6.99 17.99 3.67
N PRO A 306 7.77 17.93 2.58
CA PRO A 306 9.21 18.17 2.65
C PRO A 306 9.57 19.61 3.05
N ALA A 307 8.75 20.60 2.67
CA ALA A 307 8.94 21.97 3.13
C ALA A 307 8.66 22.11 4.64
N THR A 308 7.59 21.48 5.14
CA THR A 308 7.29 21.42 6.57
C THR A 308 8.44 20.80 7.37
N LEU A 309 8.98 19.68 6.91
CA LEU A 309 10.12 19.01 7.55
C LEU A 309 11.40 19.85 7.54
N GLU A 310 11.73 20.46 6.40
CA GLU A 310 12.93 21.31 6.26
C GLU A 310 12.93 22.43 7.28
N TYR A 311 11.83 23.20 7.33
CA TYR A 311 11.74 24.38 8.19
C TYR A 311 11.36 24.08 9.65
N SER A 312 11.10 22.82 9.99
CA SER A 312 10.94 22.34 11.36
C SER A 312 12.12 21.52 11.89
N GLY A 313 13.17 21.34 11.07
CA GLY A 313 14.43 20.72 11.49
C GLY A 313 14.42 19.19 11.45
N TYR A 314 13.50 18.59 10.73
CA TYR A 314 13.43 17.15 10.52
C TYR A 314 13.96 16.73 9.14
N ARG A 315 14.30 15.45 9.00
CA ARG A 315 14.75 14.89 7.73
C ARG A 315 13.61 14.79 6.72
N LYS A 316 13.92 14.99 5.47
CA LYS A 316 13.01 14.80 4.34
C LYS A 316 12.99 13.33 3.89
N PRO A 317 11.93 12.89 3.18
CA PRO A 317 11.90 11.57 2.57
C PRO A 317 13.10 11.32 1.66
N THR A 318 13.64 10.11 1.73
CA THR A 318 14.69 9.63 0.82
C THR A 318 14.09 9.23 -0.52
N LYS A 319 12.90 8.62 -0.47
CA LYS A 319 12.12 8.19 -1.65
C LYS A 319 10.63 8.41 -1.41
N ILE A 320 9.95 8.81 -2.47
CA ILE A 320 8.49 8.82 -2.55
C ILE A 320 8.11 8.02 -3.79
N TYR A 321 7.33 6.97 -3.59
CA TYR A 321 6.83 6.09 -4.63
C TYR A 321 5.33 6.32 -4.79
N ALA A 322 4.95 6.93 -5.92
CA ALA A 322 3.56 7.16 -6.26
C ALA A 322 3.04 6.07 -7.20
N HIS A 323 1.80 5.66 -7.01
CA HIS A 323 1.10 4.71 -7.87
C HIS A 323 -0.18 5.31 -8.45
N GLY A 324 -0.72 4.68 -9.50
CA GLY A 324 -1.99 5.03 -10.12
C GLY A 324 -3.21 4.57 -9.33
N PHE A 325 -4.40 4.93 -9.80
CA PHE A 325 -5.67 4.48 -9.23
C PHE A 325 -6.00 3.04 -9.62
N LEU A 326 -6.92 2.43 -8.85
CA LEU A 326 -7.58 1.20 -9.25
C LEU A 326 -8.83 1.54 -10.08
N THR A 327 -8.93 0.92 -11.25
CA THR A 327 -10.18 0.80 -12.01
C THR A 327 -10.72 -0.63 -11.90
N VAL A 328 -12.00 -0.81 -12.12
CA VAL A 328 -12.66 -2.13 -12.16
C VAL A 328 -13.35 -2.27 -13.50
N ASN A 329 -12.94 -3.26 -14.30
CA ASN A 329 -13.39 -3.45 -15.68
C ASN A 329 -13.29 -2.17 -16.54
N GLY A 330 -12.20 -1.40 -16.38
CA GLY A 330 -11.94 -0.16 -17.09
C GLY A 330 -12.67 1.07 -16.54
N GLU A 331 -13.51 0.92 -15.52
CA GLU A 331 -14.26 2.02 -14.91
C GLU A 331 -13.68 2.43 -13.56
N LYS A 332 -13.76 3.73 -13.26
CA LYS A 332 -13.38 4.26 -11.95
C LYS A 332 -14.26 3.65 -10.86
N MET A 333 -13.64 3.21 -9.77
CA MET A 333 -14.34 2.69 -8.59
C MET A 333 -15.29 3.75 -8.00
N SER A 334 -16.59 3.44 -7.92
CA SER A 334 -17.62 4.32 -7.42
C SER A 334 -18.86 3.55 -6.95
N LYS A 335 -19.43 3.94 -5.82
CA LYS A 335 -20.71 3.36 -5.33
C LYS A 335 -21.85 3.61 -6.33
N SER A 336 -21.91 4.81 -6.92
CA SER A 336 -22.96 5.15 -7.90
C SER A 336 -22.90 4.37 -9.21
N ARG A 337 -21.75 3.78 -9.54
CA ARG A 337 -21.54 2.95 -10.74
C ARG A 337 -21.58 1.45 -10.45
N GLY A 338 -21.75 1.05 -9.19
CA GLY A 338 -21.72 -0.37 -8.82
C GLY A 338 -20.33 -1.02 -8.99
N THR A 339 -19.24 -0.24 -8.95
CA THR A 339 -17.88 -0.74 -9.09
C THR A 339 -17.06 -0.62 -7.78
N PHE A 340 -17.72 -0.23 -6.69
CA PHE A 340 -17.11 -0.12 -5.38
C PHE A 340 -17.03 -1.50 -4.71
N ILE A 341 -15.83 -1.90 -4.27
CA ILE A 341 -15.60 -3.21 -3.65
C ILE A 341 -14.79 -2.99 -2.37
N THR A 342 -15.38 -3.34 -1.22
CA THR A 342 -14.71 -3.27 0.07
C THR A 342 -13.76 -4.45 0.29
N ALA A 343 -12.82 -4.30 1.22
CA ALA A 343 -11.96 -5.38 1.67
C ALA A 343 -12.77 -6.56 2.22
N ARG A 344 -13.82 -6.27 3.00
CA ARG A 344 -14.71 -7.29 3.54
C ARG A 344 -15.46 -8.06 2.47
N SER A 345 -16.05 -7.36 1.50
CA SER A 345 -16.75 -8.02 0.39
C SER A 345 -15.85 -9.00 -0.37
N TYR A 346 -14.60 -8.62 -0.62
CA TYR A 346 -13.62 -9.53 -1.19
C TYR A 346 -13.40 -10.76 -0.32
N LEU A 347 -13.11 -10.58 0.97
CA LEU A 347 -12.79 -11.68 1.89
C LEU A 347 -13.96 -12.62 2.14
N ASP A 348 -15.18 -12.09 2.20
CA ASP A 348 -16.38 -12.90 2.42
C ASP A 348 -16.70 -13.81 1.21
N ASN A 349 -16.42 -13.34 0.01
CA ASN A 349 -16.70 -14.07 -1.23
C ASN A 349 -15.53 -14.95 -1.71
N ILE A 350 -14.28 -14.45 -1.64
CA ILE A 350 -13.10 -15.13 -2.19
C ILE A 350 -12.28 -15.85 -1.12
N LYS A 351 -12.23 -15.34 0.10
CA LYS A 351 -11.58 -15.95 1.29
C LYS A 351 -10.07 -16.21 1.16
N ASN A 352 -9.42 -15.78 0.09
CA ASN A 352 -8.01 -15.99 -0.14
C ASN A 352 -7.30 -14.70 -0.55
N PRO A 353 -6.65 -14.00 0.37
CA PRO A 353 -5.94 -12.75 0.10
C PRO A 353 -4.74 -12.91 -0.84
N ASN A 354 -4.11 -14.11 -0.91
CA ASN A 354 -2.97 -14.34 -1.80
C ASN A 354 -3.32 -14.17 -3.27
N PHE A 355 -4.58 -14.39 -3.66
CA PHE A 355 -5.03 -14.20 -5.05
C PHE A 355 -4.97 -12.73 -5.44
N LEU A 356 -5.47 -11.82 -4.61
CA LEU A 356 -5.41 -10.37 -4.87
C LEU A 356 -3.97 -9.87 -4.84
N ARG A 357 -3.19 -10.28 -3.83
CA ARG A 357 -1.77 -9.92 -3.71
C ARG A 357 -0.98 -10.33 -4.95
N TYR A 358 -1.16 -11.55 -5.43
CA TYR A 358 -0.53 -12.04 -6.65
C TYR A 358 -0.99 -11.28 -7.89
N TYR A 359 -2.30 -11.04 -8.03
CA TYR A 359 -2.84 -10.33 -9.16
C TYR A 359 -2.29 -8.90 -9.24
N TYR A 360 -2.31 -8.17 -8.12
CA TYR A 360 -1.73 -6.83 -8.06
C TYR A 360 -0.24 -6.85 -8.40
N ALA A 361 0.54 -7.74 -7.80
CA ALA A 361 1.96 -7.88 -8.16
C ALA A 361 2.17 -8.18 -9.64
N SER A 362 1.29 -8.96 -10.27
CA SER A 362 1.39 -9.28 -11.71
C SER A 362 1.13 -8.09 -12.64
N LYS A 363 0.54 -7.00 -12.14
CA LYS A 363 0.21 -5.78 -12.87
C LYS A 363 1.09 -4.59 -12.49
N LEU A 364 1.51 -4.50 -11.22
CA LEU A 364 2.25 -3.38 -10.68
C LEU A 364 3.69 -3.30 -11.22
N ASN A 365 4.13 -2.08 -11.44
CA ASN A 365 5.49 -1.71 -11.82
C ASN A 365 5.90 -0.41 -11.11
N ASP A 366 7.00 0.22 -11.53
CA ASP A 366 7.53 1.45 -10.96
C ASP A 366 6.89 2.73 -11.53
N SER A 367 5.79 2.64 -12.29
CA SER A 367 5.08 3.77 -12.91
C SER A 367 3.89 4.25 -12.07
N MET A 368 3.32 5.40 -12.46
CA MET A 368 2.10 5.97 -11.90
C MET A 368 0.84 5.63 -12.73
N GLU A 369 0.92 4.61 -13.59
CA GLU A 369 -0.21 4.16 -14.40
C GLU A 369 -1.32 3.54 -13.54
N ASP A 370 -2.57 3.70 -13.98
CA ASP A 370 -3.71 3.10 -13.32
C ASP A 370 -3.70 1.58 -13.50
N LEU A 371 -4.08 0.87 -12.44
CA LEU A 371 -4.21 -0.58 -12.43
C LEU A 371 -5.66 -0.95 -12.69
N ASP A 372 -5.93 -1.78 -13.69
CA ASP A 372 -7.28 -2.29 -13.92
C ASP A 372 -7.46 -3.69 -13.30
N LEU A 373 -8.45 -3.80 -12.42
CA LEU A 373 -8.97 -5.07 -11.94
C LEU A 373 -10.07 -5.53 -12.88
N ASN A 374 -9.67 -6.19 -13.98
CA ASN A 374 -10.62 -6.92 -14.81
C ASN A 374 -10.98 -8.22 -14.10
N LEU A 375 -12.27 -8.42 -13.82
CA LEU A 375 -12.74 -9.52 -12.98
C LEU A 375 -12.54 -10.90 -13.62
N GLU A 376 -12.72 -11.00 -14.92
CA GLU A 376 -12.47 -12.24 -15.66
C GLU A 376 -10.97 -12.56 -15.73
N ASP A 377 -10.15 -11.57 -16.12
CA ASP A 377 -8.67 -11.70 -16.14
C ASP A 377 -8.13 -12.07 -14.76
N PHE A 378 -8.67 -11.50 -13.69
CA PHE A 378 -8.31 -11.86 -12.32
C PHE A 378 -8.52 -13.36 -12.04
N SER A 379 -9.70 -13.87 -12.34
CA SER A 379 -10.02 -15.29 -12.14
C SER A 379 -9.14 -16.19 -13.02
N VAL A 380 -9.00 -15.86 -14.30
CA VAL A 380 -8.18 -16.62 -15.25
C VAL A 380 -6.70 -16.60 -14.82
N LYS A 381 -6.18 -15.45 -14.46
CA LYS A 381 -4.76 -15.26 -14.08
C LYS A 381 -4.38 -16.08 -12.85
N VAL A 382 -5.13 -15.95 -11.75
CA VAL A 382 -4.81 -16.69 -10.52
C VAL A 382 -5.01 -18.20 -10.68
N ASN A 383 -6.06 -18.62 -11.40
CA ASN A 383 -6.31 -20.03 -11.69
C ASN A 383 -5.25 -20.65 -12.59
N SER A 384 -4.78 -19.92 -13.60
CA SER A 384 -3.74 -20.39 -14.50
C SER A 384 -2.38 -20.46 -13.80
N ASP A 385 -1.95 -19.34 -13.24
CA ASP A 385 -0.58 -19.22 -12.73
C ASP A 385 -0.38 -19.93 -11.39
N LEU A 386 -1.21 -19.61 -10.38
CA LEU A 386 -1.02 -20.19 -9.05
C LEU A 386 -1.54 -21.62 -8.97
N VAL A 387 -2.78 -21.89 -9.39
CA VAL A 387 -3.41 -23.21 -9.21
C VAL A 387 -2.96 -24.17 -10.30
N GLY A 388 -3.09 -23.77 -11.56
CA GLY A 388 -2.85 -24.65 -12.72
C GLY A 388 -1.38 -24.90 -13.04
N LYS A 389 -0.48 -23.98 -12.70
CA LYS A 389 0.95 -24.12 -12.99
C LYS A 389 1.78 -24.32 -11.73
N PHE A 390 1.77 -23.36 -10.79
CA PHE A 390 2.66 -23.36 -9.63
C PHE A 390 2.36 -24.52 -8.67
N ILE A 391 1.14 -24.59 -8.12
CA ILE A 391 0.74 -25.63 -7.17
C ILE A 391 0.55 -27.01 -7.84
N ASN A 392 0.37 -27.04 -9.14
CA ASN A 392 0.31 -28.31 -9.88
C ASN A 392 1.60 -29.12 -9.78
N ILE A 393 2.76 -28.47 -9.59
CA ILE A 393 4.07 -29.14 -9.47
C ILE A 393 4.11 -30.12 -8.28
N PRO A 394 3.95 -29.66 -7.02
CA PRO A 394 3.97 -30.59 -5.88
C PRO A 394 2.79 -31.55 -5.90
N SER A 395 1.63 -31.14 -6.42
CA SER A 395 0.47 -32.04 -6.56
C SER A 395 0.75 -33.26 -7.43
N ARG A 396 1.60 -33.11 -8.46
CA ARG A 396 1.93 -34.20 -9.41
C ARG A 396 3.15 -35.02 -9.00
N THR A 397 3.95 -34.59 -8.04
CA THR A 397 5.26 -35.19 -7.75
C THR A 397 5.41 -35.65 -6.31
N SER A 398 4.88 -34.92 -5.32
CA SER A 398 5.07 -35.24 -3.90
C SER A 398 4.47 -36.58 -3.48
N GLY A 399 3.35 -36.99 -4.09
CA GLY A 399 2.71 -38.26 -3.81
C GLY A 399 3.61 -39.48 -4.10
N PHE A 400 4.48 -39.41 -5.11
CA PHE A 400 5.45 -40.48 -5.42
C PHE A 400 6.56 -40.52 -4.39
N ILE A 401 7.06 -39.36 -3.92
CA ILE A 401 8.07 -39.28 -2.86
C ILE A 401 7.56 -39.91 -1.58
N SER A 402 6.31 -39.57 -1.18
CA SER A 402 5.70 -40.17 0.01
C SER A 402 5.45 -41.67 -0.12
N LYS A 403 5.02 -42.11 -1.27
CA LYS A 403 4.61 -43.51 -1.47
C LYS A 403 5.79 -44.51 -1.62
N TYR A 404 6.87 -44.06 -2.27
CA TYR A 404 7.93 -44.98 -2.68
C TYR A 404 9.30 -44.68 -2.07
N PHE A 405 9.51 -43.48 -1.48
CA PHE A 405 10.83 -43.03 -1.03
C PHE A 405 10.83 -42.48 0.41
N GLU A 406 9.89 -42.93 1.24
CA GLU A 406 9.82 -42.57 2.68
C GLU A 406 9.89 -41.06 2.94
N ASN A 407 9.28 -40.25 2.08
CA ASN A 407 9.32 -38.79 2.09
C ASN A 407 10.72 -38.14 1.91
N LYS A 408 11.75 -38.90 1.54
CA LYS A 408 13.11 -38.38 1.36
C LYS A 408 13.32 -37.89 -0.06
N LEU A 409 14.06 -36.80 -0.20
CA LEU A 409 14.46 -36.25 -1.50
C LEU A 409 15.87 -36.70 -1.86
N VAL A 410 16.15 -36.85 -3.17
CA VAL A 410 17.52 -37.01 -3.68
C VAL A 410 18.25 -35.67 -3.48
N PRO A 411 19.43 -35.68 -2.81
CA PRO A 411 20.24 -34.46 -2.70
C PRO A 411 20.59 -33.88 -4.09
N ILE A 412 20.57 -32.56 -4.23
CA ILE A 412 20.81 -31.89 -5.52
C ILE A 412 22.13 -32.32 -6.16
N LYS A 413 23.17 -32.45 -5.36
CA LYS A 413 24.50 -32.95 -5.82
C LYS A 413 24.48 -34.36 -6.39
N ASN A 414 23.50 -35.19 -6.03
CA ASN A 414 23.35 -36.58 -6.45
C ASN A 414 22.36 -36.74 -7.62
N ILE A 415 21.77 -35.63 -8.11
CA ILE A 415 20.92 -35.63 -9.31
C ILE A 415 21.81 -35.82 -10.53
N GLU A 416 21.64 -36.93 -11.27
CA GLU A 416 22.48 -37.32 -12.41
C GLU A 416 22.00 -36.70 -13.73
N ASP A 417 20.68 -36.46 -13.87
CA ASP A 417 20.09 -35.85 -15.06
C ASP A 417 20.62 -34.43 -15.29
N LYS A 418 21.29 -34.24 -16.44
CA LYS A 418 21.88 -32.96 -16.81
C LYS A 418 20.84 -31.85 -16.93
N LYS A 419 19.68 -32.11 -17.55
CA LYS A 419 18.60 -31.13 -17.71
C LYS A 419 18.01 -30.74 -16.36
N ALA A 420 17.86 -31.68 -15.43
CA ALA A 420 17.40 -31.43 -14.07
C ALA A 420 18.36 -30.50 -13.31
N ARG A 421 19.66 -30.74 -13.37
CA ARG A 421 20.68 -29.87 -12.76
C ARG A 421 20.68 -28.46 -13.36
N GLU A 422 20.62 -28.36 -14.70
CA GLU A 422 20.55 -27.07 -15.42
C GLU A 422 19.31 -26.29 -15.02
N LEU A 423 18.17 -26.93 -14.82
CA LEU A 423 16.92 -26.27 -14.37
C LEU A 423 17.06 -25.70 -12.95
N ILE A 424 17.56 -26.48 -12.00
CA ILE A 424 17.78 -26.03 -10.61
C ILE A 424 18.80 -24.88 -10.60
N LEU A 425 19.92 -25.03 -11.31
CA LEU A 425 20.99 -24.04 -11.39
C LEU A 425 20.45 -22.70 -11.92
N ARG A 426 19.71 -22.73 -13.03
CA ARG A 426 19.11 -21.53 -13.63
C ARG A 426 18.18 -20.81 -12.65
N ILE A 427 17.37 -21.56 -11.88
CA ILE A 427 16.48 -20.97 -10.86
C ILE A 427 17.31 -20.37 -9.71
N THR A 428 18.41 -21.00 -9.32
CA THR A 428 19.29 -20.47 -8.28
C THR A 428 20.02 -19.21 -8.74
N GLU A 429 20.54 -19.20 -9.97
CA GLU A 429 21.31 -18.08 -10.54
C GLU A 429 20.47 -16.85 -10.85
N MET A 430 19.15 -16.97 -10.98
CA MET A 430 18.29 -15.80 -11.17
C MET A 430 18.10 -14.94 -9.91
N LYS A 431 18.69 -15.32 -8.76
CA LYS A 431 18.56 -14.64 -7.46
C LYS A 431 18.79 -13.14 -7.60
N ASP A 432 19.91 -12.72 -8.15
CA ASP A 432 20.27 -11.29 -8.23
C ASP A 432 19.25 -10.49 -9.05
N LEU A 433 18.76 -11.07 -10.15
CA LEU A 433 17.72 -10.43 -10.98
C LEU A 433 16.38 -10.35 -10.25
N VAL A 434 16.03 -11.34 -9.45
CA VAL A 434 14.84 -11.33 -8.59
C VAL A 434 14.94 -10.19 -7.57
N LEU A 435 16.09 -10.08 -6.89
CA LEU A 435 16.34 -9.05 -5.89
C LEU A 435 16.30 -7.66 -6.49
N GLU A 436 16.90 -7.47 -7.68
CA GLU A 436 16.83 -6.22 -8.44
C GLU A 436 15.39 -5.82 -8.78
N HIS A 437 14.59 -6.77 -9.27
CA HIS A 437 13.19 -6.49 -9.60
C HIS A 437 12.35 -6.11 -8.39
N TYR A 438 12.60 -6.71 -7.22
CA TYR A 438 11.97 -6.30 -5.96
C TYR A 438 12.39 -4.89 -5.55
N GLU A 439 13.70 -4.60 -5.53
CA GLU A 439 14.23 -3.29 -5.13
C GLU A 439 13.64 -2.18 -6.01
N LEU A 440 13.57 -2.40 -7.32
CA LEU A 440 13.04 -1.46 -8.30
C LEU A 440 11.50 -1.48 -8.40
N ARG A 441 10.80 -2.32 -7.62
CA ARG A 441 9.32 -2.51 -7.65
C ARG A 441 8.77 -2.92 -9.02
N LEU A 442 9.57 -3.63 -9.80
CA LEU A 442 9.19 -4.19 -11.10
C LEU A 442 8.42 -5.51 -10.92
N PHE A 443 7.36 -5.50 -10.09
CA PHE A 443 6.68 -6.72 -9.65
C PHE A 443 6.05 -7.50 -10.81
N SER A 444 5.55 -6.81 -11.83
CA SER A 444 5.04 -7.46 -13.04
C SER A 444 6.13 -8.22 -13.81
N LYS A 445 7.34 -7.65 -13.93
CA LYS A 445 8.48 -8.35 -14.55
C LYS A 445 8.94 -9.52 -13.69
N LEU A 446 8.98 -9.32 -12.36
CA LEU A 446 9.33 -10.35 -11.39
C LEU A 446 8.41 -11.58 -11.50
N THR A 447 7.09 -11.36 -11.47
CA THR A 447 6.12 -12.46 -11.57
C THR A 447 6.23 -13.19 -12.90
N LYS A 448 6.43 -12.49 -14.02
CA LYS A 448 6.69 -13.10 -15.33
C LYS A 448 7.97 -13.93 -15.34
N LEU A 449 9.06 -13.43 -14.74
CA LEU A 449 10.32 -14.15 -14.63
C LEU A 449 10.13 -15.46 -13.85
N ILE A 450 9.48 -15.41 -12.68
CA ILE A 450 9.23 -16.60 -11.86
C ILE A 450 8.31 -17.59 -12.60
N MET A 451 7.21 -17.10 -13.21
CA MET A 451 6.27 -17.96 -13.91
C MET A 451 6.88 -18.63 -15.15
N SER A 452 7.86 -18.01 -15.82
CA SER A 452 8.58 -18.66 -16.92
C SER A 452 9.37 -19.90 -16.43
N GLN A 453 9.91 -19.86 -15.21
CA GLN A 453 10.57 -21.04 -14.62
C GLN A 453 9.56 -22.10 -14.17
N VAL A 454 8.39 -21.67 -13.67
CA VAL A 454 7.27 -22.58 -13.34
C VAL A 454 6.80 -23.33 -14.61
N GLU A 455 6.71 -22.65 -15.74
CA GLU A 455 6.36 -23.25 -17.03
C GLU A 455 7.41 -24.26 -17.49
N ALA A 456 8.70 -23.91 -17.45
CA ALA A 456 9.79 -24.83 -17.78
C ALA A 456 9.80 -26.08 -16.88
N LEU A 457 9.46 -25.90 -15.59
CA LEU A 457 9.34 -27.01 -14.64
C LEU A 457 8.15 -27.92 -14.96
N ASN A 458 7.00 -27.38 -15.35
CA ASN A 458 5.85 -28.16 -15.80
C ASN A 458 6.14 -28.93 -17.11
N GLU A 459 6.90 -28.33 -18.03
CA GLU A 459 7.37 -28.99 -19.24
C GLU A 459 8.31 -30.16 -18.90
N PHE A 460 9.24 -29.97 -17.96
CA PHE A 460 10.10 -31.02 -17.46
C PHE A 460 9.29 -32.18 -16.86
N VAL A 461 8.31 -31.89 -15.98
CA VAL A 461 7.40 -32.92 -15.43
C VAL A 461 6.66 -33.66 -16.54
N SER A 462 6.16 -32.95 -17.54
CA SER A 462 5.41 -33.56 -18.66
C SER A 462 6.31 -34.41 -19.57
N THR A 463 7.58 -34.03 -19.76
CA THR A 463 8.57 -34.80 -20.54
C THR A 463 9.01 -36.06 -19.82
N LYS A 464 9.17 -35.97 -18.49
CA LYS A 464 9.65 -37.12 -17.67
C LYS A 464 8.53 -38.10 -17.31
N GLU A 465 7.28 -37.71 -17.39
CA GLU A 465 6.09 -38.53 -17.14
C GLU A 465 6.20 -39.39 -15.87
N PRO A 466 6.41 -38.83 -14.66
CA PRO A 466 6.64 -39.59 -13.44
C PRO A 466 5.54 -40.62 -13.15
N TRP A 467 4.31 -40.39 -13.62
CA TRP A 467 3.18 -41.34 -13.54
C TRP A 467 3.37 -42.59 -14.42
N ILE A 468 4.16 -42.49 -15.50
CA ILE A 468 4.52 -43.64 -16.33
C ILE A 468 5.68 -44.37 -15.66
N LEU A 469 6.75 -43.67 -15.23
CA LEU A 469 7.85 -44.24 -14.47
C LEU A 469 7.34 -45.03 -13.26
N ALA A 470 6.41 -44.48 -12.50
CA ALA A 470 5.84 -45.12 -11.30
C ALA A 470 5.11 -46.45 -11.56
N LYS A 471 4.76 -46.80 -12.80
CA LYS A 471 4.17 -48.11 -13.15
C LYS A 471 5.22 -49.25 -13.13
N ASN A 472 6.49 -48.89 -13.28
CA ASN A 472 7.59 -49.85 -13.26
C ASN A 472 8.13 -50.03 -11.83
N LYS A 473 8.02 -51.22 -11.27
CA LYS A 473 8.51 -51.55 -9.91
C LYS A 473 10.01 -51.32 -9.74
N SER A 474 10.83 -51.43 -10.81
CA SER A 474 12.25 -51.13 -10.74
C SER A 474 12.56 -49.65 -10.39
N GLU A 475 11.62 -48.76 -10.64
CA GLU A 475 11.71 -47.34 -10.31
C GLU A 475 11.38 -47.04 -8.83
N HIS A 476 10.90 -48.02 -8.05
CA HIS A 476 10.55 -47.82 -6.63
C HIS A 476 11.78 -48.00 -5.72
N LYS A 477 12.94 -47.57 -6.17
CA LYS A 477 14.21 -47.62 -5.42
C LYS A 477 14.87 -46.24 -5.34
N THR A 478 15.66 -46.05 -4.31
CA THR A 478 16.42 -44.80 -4.10
C THR A 478 17.29 -44.51 -5.34
N ASN A 479 17.39 -43.23 -5.71
CA ASN A 479 18.11 -42.72 -6.88
C ASN A 479 17.63 -43.21 -8.26
N SER A 480 16.45 -43.84 -8.37
CA SER A 480 15.83 -44.12 -9.66
C SER A 480 15.45 -42.86 -10.42
N ASP A 481 15.18 -42.97 -11.72
CA ASP A 481 14.72 -41.85 -12.54
C ASP A 481 13.44 -41.20 -11.98
N LEU A 482 12.52 -42.00 -11.44
CA LEU A 482 11.33 -41.49 -10.74
C LEU A 482 11.71 -40.65 -9.51
N HIS A 483 12.62 -41.16 -8.66
CA HIS A 483 13.05 -40.47 -7.46
C HIS A 483 13.75 -39.15 -7.78
N GLN A 484 14.69 -39.16 -8.72
CA GLN A 484 15.42 -37.97 -9.16
C GLN A 484 14.49 -36.94 -9.80
N THR A 485 13.58 -37.38 -10.67
CA THR A 485 12.61 -36.49 -11.34
C THR A 485 11.72 -35.76 -10.32
N CYS A 486 11.11 -36.51 -9.39
CA CYS A 486 10.22 -35.92 -8.39
C CYS A 486 10.98 -35.00 -7.41
N SER A 487 12.20 -35.41 -6.99
CA SER A 487 13.04 -34.57 -6.12
C SER A 487 13.47 -33.27 -6.81
N THR A 488 13.87 -33.30 -8.08
CA THR A 488 14.18 -32.13 -8.88
C THR A 488 13.03 -31.14 -8.90
N CYS A 489 11.80 -31.63 -9.17
CA CYS A 489 10.61 -30.80 -9.22
C CYS A 489 10.32 -30.14 -7.88
N LEU A 490 10.49 -30.84 -6.77
CA LEU A 490 10.26 -30.32 -5.43
C LEU A 490 11.34 -29.34 -4.98
N HIS A 491 12.62 -29.58 -5.28
CA HIS A 491 13.70 -28.61 -5.04
C HIS A 491 13.45 -27.30 -5.80
N ALA A 492 13.16 -27.38 -7.10
CA ALA A 492 12.86 -26.23 -7.93
C ALA A 492 11.62 -25.46 -7.44
N PHE A 493 10.55 -26.18 -7.09
CA PHE A 493 9.34 -25.59 -6.54
C PHE A 493 9.59 -24.84 -5.22
N ARG A 494 10.40 -25.42 -4.33
CA ARG A 494 10.81 -24.78 -3.08
C ARG A 494 11.56 -23.47 -3.33
N LEU A 495 12.54 -23.45 -4.24
CA LEU A 495 13.29 -22.23 -4.60
C LEU A 495 12.36 -21.15 -5.14
N LEU A 496 11.45 -21.50 -6.04
CA LEU A 496 10.48 -20.57 -6.61
C LEU A 496 9.51 -20.02 -5.53
N SER A 497 9.15 -20.85 -4.53
CA SER A 497 8.30 -20.40 -3.42
C SER A 497 8.99 -19.39 -2.50
N ILE A 498 10.31 -19.55 -2.29
CA ILE A 498 11.11 -18.55 -1.53
C ILE A 498 11.08 -17.20 -2.26
N TYR A 499 11.24 -17.19 -3.59
CA TYR A 499 11.16 -15.96 -4.37
C TYR A 499 9.78 -15.30 -4.33
N LEU A 500 8.70 -16.08 -4.22
CA LEU A 500 7.34 -15.56 -4.14
C LEU A 500 6.91 -15.16 -2.72
N THR A 501 7.70 -15.45 -1.68
CA THR A 501 7.32 -15.21 -0.28
C THR A 501 6.84 -13.79 0.00
N PRO A 502 7.48 -12.71 -0.48
CA PRO A 502 6.96 -11.35 -0.24
C PRO A 502 5.57 -11.12 -0.85
N ILE A 503 5.25 -11.76 -1.96
CA ILE A 503 3.98 -11.58 -2.69
C ILE A 503 2.86 -12.41 -2.05
N ILE A 504 3.11 -13.69 -1.75
CA ILE A 504 2.11 -14.65 -1.26
C ILE A 504 2.53 -15.28 0.07
N PRO A 505 2.69 -14.48 1.14
CA PRO A 505 3.34 -14.89 2.38
C PRO A 505 2.66 -16.07 3.08
N GLU A 506 1.33 -16.11 3.13
CA GLU A 506 0.59 -17.22 3.76
C GLU A 506 0.75 -18.52 2.97
N LEU A 507 0.61 -18.46 1.65
CA LEU A 507 0.80 -19.64 0.80
C LEU A 507 2.24 -20.15 0.90
N SER A 508 3.22 -19.25 0.92
CA SER A 508 4.63 -19.60 1.10
C SER A 508 4.88 -20.25 2.46
N SER A 509 4.23 -19.79 3.53
CA SER A 509 4.31 -20.44 4.85
C SER A 509 3.71 -21.85 4.83
N LYS A 510 2.62 -22.09 4.12
CA LYS A 510 2.08 -23.45 3.92
C LYS A 510 3.02 -24.34 3.11
N ILE A 511 3.72 -23.75 2.15
CA ILE A 511 4.72 -24.48 1.35
C ILE A 511 5.95 -24.85 2.18
N SER A 512 6.44 -23.95 3.04
CA SER A 512 7.59 -24.26 3.92
C SER A 512 7.29 -25.46 4.83
N LEU A 513 6.06 -25.59 5.32
CA LEU A 513 5.63 -26.76 6.10
C LEU A 513 5.69 -28.06 5.30
N LEU A 514 5.42 -28.02 3.97
CA LEU A 514 5.61 -29.21 3.12
C LEU A 514 7.05 -29.72 3.19
N PHE A 515 8.04 -28.82 3.26
CA PHE A 515 9.47 -29.14 3.33
C PHE A 515 9.99 -29.30 4.76
N LYS A 516 9.12 -29.37 5.77
CA LYS A 516 9.48 -29.43 7.20
C LYS A 516 10.35 -28.27 7.65
N GLU A 517 10.14 -27.09 7.07
CA GLU A 517 10.89 -25.87 7.33
C GLU A 517 10.03 -24.83 8.04
N ASN A 518 10.68 -23.89 8.70
CA ASN A 518 10.04 -22.67 9.18
C ASN A 518 9.62 -21.77 8.00
N PRO A 519 8.69 -20.85 8.18
CA PRO A 519 8.39 -19.83 7.17
C PRO A 519 9.66 -19.13 6.70
N TYR A 520 9.76 -18.88 5.40
CA TYR A 520 10.94 -18.26 4.81
C TYR A 520 11.02 -16.78 5.22
N ASP A 521 12.07 -16.45 5.96
CA ASP A 521 12.34 -15.10 6.48
C ASP A 521 13.58 -14.44 5.85
N SER A 522 14.31 -15.19 5.05
CA SER A 522 15.54 -14.73 4.37
C SER A 522 15.70 -15.36 2.99
N PHE A 523 16.24 -14.61 2.04
CA PHE A 523 16.69 -15.18 0.76
C PHE A 523 17.91 -16.09 0.88
N SER A 524 18.58 -16.13 2.03
CA SER A 524 19.61 -17.17 2.30
C SER A 524 19.02 -18.57 2.43
N ASN A 525 17.71 -18.71 2.67
CA ASN A 525 17.03 -20.02 2.62
C ASN A 525 17.21 -20.75 1.28
N ILE A 526 17.55 -20.05 0.20
CA ILE A 526 17.88 -20.63 -1.11
C ILE A 526 19.12 -21.55 -1.03
N GLU A 527 20.07 -21.23 -0.16
CA GLU A 527 21.32 -21.96 0.01
C GLU A 527 21.16 -23.23 0.85
N ILE A 528 20.02 -23.38 1.50
CA ILE A 528 19.65 -24.55 2.31
C ILE A 528 18.93 -25.55 1.40
N GLU A 529 19.31 -26.82 1.49
CA GLU A 529 18.68 -27.90 0.74
C GLU A 529 17.66 -28.63 1.61
N ALA A 530 16.45 -28.82 1.10
CA ALA A 530 15.45 -29.66 1.74
C ALA A 530 15.83 -31.14 1.56
N VAL A 531 15.79 -31.92 2.64
CA VAL A 531 16.16 -33.34 2.61
C VAL A 531 14.96 -34.29 2.60
N GLU A 532 13.80 -33.81 3.09
CA GLU A 532 12.56 -34.57 3.17
C GLU A 532 11.32 -33.66 3.12
N ILE A 533 10.17 -34.28 2.86
CA ILE A 533 8.88 -33.59 2.83
C ILE A 533 7.88 -34.17 3.84
N ASN A 534 6.89 -33.38 4.21
CA ASN A 534 5.65 -33.88 4.79
C ASN A 534 4.73 -34.47 3.72
N LYS A 535 3.73 -35.24 4.13
CA LYS A 535 2.65 -35.65 3.23
C LYS A 535 2.00 -34.41 2.63
N TYR A 536 1.87 -34.39 1.32
CA TYR A 536 1.26 -33.27 0.61
C TYR A 536 -0.22 -33.13 0.97
N GLU A 537 -0.61 -31.93 1.33
CA GLU A 537 -1.98 -31.49 1.48
C GLU A 537 -2.29 -30.45 0.43
N HIS A 538 -3.54 -30.35 0.01
CA HIS A 538 -3.93 -29.41 -1.03
C HIS A 538 -3.78 -27.97 -0.53
N LEU A 539 -2.94 -27.17 -1.19
CA LEU A 539 -2.53 -25.86 -0.69
C LEU A 539 -3.53 -24.75 -0.99
N ILE A 540 -4.11 -24.75 -2.19
CA ILE A 540 -5.14 -23.76 -2.62
C ILE A 540 -6.11 -24.39 -3.63
N HIS A 541 -7.35 -23.92 -3.63
CA HIS A 541 -8.40 -24.31 -4.56
C HIS A 541 -8.58 -23.29 -5.68
N ARG A 542 -9.20 -23.70 -6.77
CA ARG A 542 -9.56 -22.80 -7.88
C ARG A 542 -10.54 -21.74 -7.42
N LEU A 543 -10.35 -20.53 -7.94
CA LEU A 543 -11.27 -19.42 -7.77
C LEU A 543 -12.44 -19.58 -8.74
N ASP A 544 -13.68 -19.59 -8.21
CA ASP A 544 -14.89 -19.60 -9.03
C ASP A 544 -15.21 -18.16 -9.47
N LEU A 545 -15.50 -17.97 -10.76
CA LEU A 545 -15.87 -16.66 -11.31
C LEU A 545 -17.15 -16.10 -10.64
N LYS A 546 -18.09 -16.96 -10.24
CA LYS A 546 -19.29 -16.53 -9.49
C LYS A 546 -18.95 -15.84 -8.18
N ASN A 547 -17.91 -16.31 -7.46
CA ASN A 547 -17.47 -15.66 -6.23
C ASN A 547 -16.88 -14.28 -6.52
N VAL A 548 -16.21 -14.12 -7.67
CA VAL A 548 -15.65 -12.83 -8.11
C VAL A 548 -16.76 -11.84 -8.46
N GLU A 549 -17.80 -12.29 -9.15
CA GLU A 549 -18.98 -11.47 -9.45
C GLU A 549 -19.75 -11.09 -8.18
N SER A 550 -19.93 -12.03 -7.26
CA SER A 550 -20.65 -11.81 -6.00
C SER A 550 -19.99 -10.76 -5.09
N MET A 551 -18.66 -10.56 -5.15
CA MET A 551 -18.01 -9.52 -4.34
C MET A 551 -18.39 -8.09 -4.78
N VAL A 552 -18.75 -7.91 -6.06
CA VAL A 552 -19.22 -6.62 -6.58
C VAL A 552 -20.67 -6.39 -6.15
N ASP A 553 -21.51 -7.42 -6.24
CA ASP A 553 -22.94 -7.33 -5.93
C ASP A 553 -23.22 -7.07 -4.45
N SER A 554 -22.36 -7.56 -3.55
CA SER A 554 -22.57 -7.44 -2.10
C SER A 554 -22.42 -6.00 -1.58
N ASP A 555 -21.61 -5.17 -2.22
CA ASP A 555 -21.40 -3.76 -1.82
C ASP A 555 -22.36 -2.79 -2.55
N ASN A 556 -23.10 -3.26 -3.53
CA ASN A 556 -23.96 -2.42 -4.37
C ASN A 556 -25.47 -2.66 -4.14
N LYS A 557 -25.82 -3.48 -3.15
CA LYS A 557 -27.17 -3.67 -2.61
C LYS A 557 -27.39 -2.78 -1.41
#